data_60381e8ecf79959f5a824a4766d6e279
#
_entry.id   60381e8ecf79959f5a824a4766d6e279
#
_cell.length_a   1.000
_cell.length_b   1.000
_cell.length_c   1.000
_cell.angle_alpha   90.00
_cell.angle_beta   90.00
_cell.angle_gamma   90.00
#
_symmetry.space_group_name_H-M   'P 1'
#
loop_
_entity.id
_entity.type
_entity.pdbx_description
1 polymer ?
#
loop_
_entity_poly.entity_id
_entity_poly.type
_entity_poly.pdbx_seq_one_letter_code
_entity_poly.pdbx_strand_id
1 'polypeptide(L)' 'MGLVRLKVRELAQEKGWTLKEVSDRSGVIYSTVRSYARRSGMTTVDFTAIHKLARTFDVMIEDLVEILEE' A
#
# COMPACT_ATOMS: atom_id res chain seq x y z
N MET A 1 6.76 -0.19 20.17
CA MET A 1 5.54 0.10 19.41
C MET A 1 5.79 -0.16 17.94
N GLY A 2 4.91 -0.89 17.31
CA GLY A 2 5.11 -1.27 15.93
C GLY A 2 4.74 -0.16 14.97
N LEU A 3 5.59 0.07 13.99
CA LEU A 3 5.31 0.96 12.88
C LEU A 3 5.15 0.12 11.63
N VAL A 4 4.37 0.61 10.67
CA VAL A 4 4.14 -0.14 9.45
C VAL A 4 4.54 0.69 8.24
N ARG A 5 4.94 -0.02 7.20
CA ARG A 5 5.24 0.56 5.90
C ARG A 5 4.54 -0.30 4.86
N LEU A 6 3.95 0.34 3.87
CA LEU A 6 3.27 -0.40 2.82
C LEU A 6 4.14 -0.43 1.57
N LYS A 7 4.24 -1.60 0.96
CA LYS A 7 5.10 -1.82 -0.20
C LYS A 7 4.38 -1.45 -1.51
N VAL A 8 3.62 -0.35 -1.47
CA VAL A 8 2.82 0.06 -2.62
C VAL A 8 3.72 0.40 -3.81
N ARG A 9 4.79 1.16 -3.55
CA ARG A 9 5.67 1.58 -4.64
C ARG A 9 6.36 0.39 -5.28
N GLU A 10 6.88 -0.51 -4.48
CA GLU A 10 7.57 -1.69 -4.98
C GLU A 10 6.66 -2.56 -5.82
N LEU A 11 5.45 -2.81 -5.31
CA LEU A 11 4.50 -3.65 -6.02
C LEU A 11 4.01 -2.99 -7.29
N ALA A 12 3.81 -1.67 -7.27
CA ALA A 12 3.42 -0.94 -8.46
C ALA A 12 4.51 -1.05 -9.53
N GLN A 13 5.77 -0.92 -9.11
CA GLN A 13 6.89 -1.04 -10.05
C GLN A 13 6.94 -2.44 -10.67
N GLU A 14 6.69 -3.48 -9.88
CA GLU A 14 6.66 -4.83 -10.40
C GLU A 14 5.61 -5.00 -11.48
N LYS A 15 4.46 -4.35 -11.30
CA LYS A 15 3.37 -4.45 -12.27
C LYS A 15 3.53 -3.47 -13.43
N GLY A 16 4.47 -2.54 -13.34
CA GLY A 16 4.61 -1.49 -14.33
C GLY A 16 3.53 -0.44 -14.25
N TRP A 17 2.95 -0.22 -13.08
CA TRP A 17 1.85 0.72 -12.88
C TRP A 17 2.35 1.99 -12.21
N THR A 18 1.72 3.12 -12.59
CA THR A 18 1.89 4.37 -11.85
C THR A 18 1.00 4.33 -10.61
N LEU A 19 1.25 5.24 -9.67
CA LEU A 19 0.39 5.32 -8.49
C LEU A 19 -1.04 5.69 -8.85
N LYS A 20 -1.21 6.51 -9.88
CA LYS A 20 -2.56 6.84 -10.34
C LYS A 20 -3.26 5.60 -10.87
N GLU A 21 -2.54 4.76 -11.58
CA GLU A 21 -3.09 3.53 -12.10
C GLU A 21 -3.48 2.59 -10.95
N VAL A 22 -2.67 2.53 -9.91
CA VAL A 22 -3.00 1.77 -8.71
C VAL A 22 -4.30 2.27 -8.11
N SER A 23 -4.45 3.59 -8.02
CA SER A 23 -5.68 4.18 -7.51
C SER A 23 -6.88 3.78 -8.36
N ASP A 24 -6.74 3.88 -9.69
CA ASP A 24 -7.84 3.55 -10.59
C ASP A 24 -8.23 2.08 -10.48
N ARG A 25 -7.26 1.19 -10.36
CA ARG A 25 -7.53 -0.25 -10.32
C ARG A 25 -8.06 -0.70 -8.97
N SER A 26 -7.62 -0.08 -7.90
CA SER A 26 -7.98 -0.52 -6.55
C SER A 26 -9.26 0.14 -6.04
N GLY A 27 -9.61 1.29 -6.59
CA GLY A 27 -10.71 2.08 -6.06
C GLY A 27 -10.33 2.86 -4.81
N VAL A 28 -9.05 2.89 -4.47
CA VAL A 28 -8.58 3.68 -3.33
C VAL A 28 -8.23 5.08 -3.84
N ILE A 29 -8.61 6.09 -3.09
CA ILE A 29 -8.38 7.48 -3.48
C ILE A 29 -6.88 7.70 -3.70
N TYR A 30 -6.55 8.43 -4.77
CA TYR A 30 -5.17 8.65 -5.16
C TYR A 30 -4.33 9.26 -4.03
N SER A 31 -4.89 10.21 -3.29
CA SER A 31 -4.14 10.83 -2.20
C SER A 31 -3.75 9.80 -1.13
N THR A 32 -4.62 8.83 -0.89
CA THR A 32 -4.32 7.75 0.05
C THR A 32 -3.24 6.84 -0.50
N VAL A 33 -3.34 6.45 -1.78
CA VAL A 33 -2.32 5.61 -2.41
C VAL A 33 -0.97 6.31 -2.36
N ARG A 34 -0.94 7.58 -2.70
CA ARG A 34 0.29 8.37 -2.70
C ARG A 34 0.89 8.46 -1.30
N SER A 35 0.03 8.70 -0.31
CA SER A 35 0.47 8.80 1.08
C SER A 35 1.09 7.47 1.52
N TYR A 36 0.43 6.36 1.22
CA TYR A 36 0.93 5.04 1.62
C TYR A 36 2.24 4.70 0.91
N ALA A 37 2.41 5.15 -0.33
CA ALA A 37 3.62 4.87 -1.08
C ALA A 37 4.82 5.67 -0.58
N ARG A 38 4.57 6.85 -0.01
CA ARG A 38 5.64 7.75 0.41
C ARG A 38 6.03 7.60 1.87
N ARG A 39 5.08 7.22 2.71
CA ARG A 39 5.31 7.20 4.15
C ARG A 39 5.91 5.89 4.60
N SER A 40 6.80 5.98 5.56
CA SER A 40 7.24 4.83 6.32
C SER A 40 7.03 5.17 7.79
N GLY A 41 6.85 4.15 8.62
CA GLY A 41 6.67 4.39 10.04
C GLY A 41 5.28 4.90 10.40
N MET A 42 4.26 4.43 9.71
CA MET A 42 2.89 4.78 10.03
C MET A 42 2.40 3.98 11.23
N THR A 43 1.61 4.63 12.09
CA THR A 43 1.04 3.96 13.25
C THR A 43 -0.37 3.44 12.97
N THR A 44 -1.07 4.03 12.02
CA THR A 44 -2.42 3.61 11.65
C THR A 44 -2.58 3.60 10.14
N VAL A 45 -3.39 2.67 9.68
CA VAL A 45 -3.75 2.57 8.26
C VAL A 45 -5.20 2.13 8.18
N ASP A 46 -5.84 2.44 7.06
CA ASP A 46 -7.22 2.03 6.81
C ASP A 46 -7.22 0.59 6.31
N PHE A 47 -7.79 -0.30 7.09
CA PHE A 47 -7.81 -1.73 6.73
C PHE A 47 -8.53 -1.96 5.40
N THR A 48 -9.61 -1.24 5.16
CA THR A 48 -10.36 -1.39 3.91
C THR A 48 -9.47 -1.04 2.71
N ALA A 49 -8.71 0.04 2.81
CA ALA A 49 -7.79 0.43 1.74
C ALA A 49 -6.71 -0.62 1.56
N ILE A 50 -6.16 -1.15 2.66
CA ILE A 50 -5.14 -2.19 2.58
C ILE A 50 -5.68 -3.42 1.88
N HIS A 51 -6.90 -3.82 2.22
CA HIS A 51 -7.52 -4.99 1.62
C HIS A 51 -7.69 -4.79 0.10
N LYS A 52 -8.16 -3.62 -0.30
CA LYS A 52 -8.34 -3.31 -1.72
C LYS A 52 -7.01 -3.32 -2.46
N LEU A 53 -5.98 -2.76 -1.86
CA LEU A 53 -4.66 -2.73 -2.49
C LEU A 53 -4.08 -4.12 -2.62
N ALA A 54 -4.19 -4.94 -1.58
CA ALA A 54 -3.68 -6.30 -1.63
C ALA A 54 -4.36 -7.10 -2.74
N ARG A 55 -5.68 -6.96 -2.88
CA ARG A 55 -6.41 -7.65 -3.93
C ARG A 55 -5.99 -7.15 -5.32
N THR A 56 -5.77 -5.85 -5.44
CA THR A 56 -5.38 -5.26 -6.71
C THR A 56 -4.01 -5.76 -7.15
N PHE A 57 -3.07 -5.87 -6.21
CA PHE A 57 -1.74 -6.38 -6.49
C PHE A 57 -1.69 -7.91 -6.54
N ASP A 58 -2.79 -8.56 -6.16
CA ASP A 58 -2.87 -10.03 -6.12
C ASP A 58 -1.83 -10.61 -5.16
N VAL A 59 -1.75 -10.01 -3.98
CA VAL A 59 -0.84 -10.48 -2.92
C VAL A 59 -1.64 -10.57 -1.62
N MET A 60 -1.06 -11.25 -0.65
CA MET A 60 -1.65 -11.31 0.68
C MET A 60 -1.34 -10.00 1.41
N ILE A 61 -2.20 -9.68 2.40
CA ILE A 61 -2.00 -8.45 3.17
C ILE A 61 -0.61 -8.44 3.80
N GLU A 62 -0.17 -9.58 4.31
CA GLU A 62 1.15 -9.67 4.95
C GLU A 62 2.29 -9.46 3.96
N ASP A 63 2.05 -9.64 2.65
CA ASP A 63 3.05 -9.34 1.64
C ASP A 63 3.05 -7.87 1.26
N LEU A 64 1.97 -7.17 1.56
CA LEU A 64 1.86 -5.74 1.28
C LEU A 64 2.37 -4.91 2.45
N VAL A 65 2.16 -5.38 3.67
CA VAL A 65 2.47 -4.62 4.88
C VAL A 65 3.79 -5.11 5.45
N GLU A 66 4.68 -4.16 5.70
CA GLU A 66 5.95 -4.45 6.36
C GLU A 66 5.90 -3.86 7.77
N ILE A 67 6.16 -4.69 8.77
CA ILE A 67 6.21 -4.20 10.15
C ILE A 67 7.65 -3.81 10.45
N LEU A 68 7.83 -2.54 10.80
CA LEU A 68 9.15 -2.03 11.12
C LEU A 68 9.37 -2.16 12.61
N GLU A 69 10.47 -2.79 12.98
CA GLU A 69 10.82 -2.96 14.38
C GLU A 69 11.85 -1.94 14.76
N GLU A 70 11.78 -1.51 15.99
CA GLU A 70 12.75 -0.56 16.52
C GLU A 70 13.91 -1.25 17.16
#